data_13e64ae3cffbf82a9a344f49d5a9a7f5
#
_entry.id   13e64ae3cffbf82a9a344f49d5a9a7f5
#
_cell.length_a   1.000
_cell.length_b   1.000
_cell.length_c   1.000
_cell.angle_alpha   90.00
_cell.angle_beta   90.00
_cell.angle_gamma   90.00
#
_symmetry.space_group_name_H-M   'P 1'
#
loop_
_entity.id
_entity.type
_entity.pdbx_description
1 polymer ?
#
loop_
_entity_poly.entity_id
_entity_poly.type
_entity_poly.pdbx_seq_one_letter_code
_entity_poly.pdbx_strand_id
1 'polypeptide(L)'
;KKVWLHLITDGRDVAPDCAKIYIKQVIDICNDNIKITTIGGRYYGMDRDNRWDRVELAYNAITNATPKTKDNILDFIDNSYKNEIFDEFLIPTALDGYDGIKDGDGVIFCNFRSDRARELSSVFAKNDFKEFEKKTLNIQIASMTQYDKNIPIPVIFEKDNPTNTLAQVISDAGLTQLHTAETEKYAHVTFFFNGGVEEPFLNETRVLIPSPNVATYDLQPQMSAPKVGEAVRTAMKNQTDFIVVNFANGDMVGHTGVYEAAIKAVEAVDYELGLILEEAKKENYNIVLTSDHGNCEMMKDENGNTLTNHTVGDVYCFVIAPNITKVKEGSLNNIAPTVLKLMGLDIPK
;
A
#
# COMPACT_ATOMS: atom_id res chain seq x y z
N LYS A 1 11.34 -0.11 -33.66
CA LYS A 1 10.19 0.41 -32.90
C LYS A 1 10.71 1.44 -31.91
N LYS A 2 9.92 2.51 -31.63
CA LYS A 2 10.25 3.51 -30.63
C LYS A 2 9.49 3.21 -29.34
N VAL A 3 10.13 3.46 -28.23
CA VAL A 3 9.56 3.37 -26.88
C VAL A 3 9.60 4.76 -26.24
N TRP A 4 8.44 5.22 -25.81
CA TRP A 4 8.26 6.50 -25.13
C TRP A 4 8.03 6.22 -23.65
N LEU A 5 8.87 6.74 -22.78
CA LEU A 5 8.75 6.57 -21.33
C LEU A 5 8.02 7.77 -20.72
N HIS A 6 6.93 7.48 -20.03
CA HIS A 6 6.14 8.42 -19.25
C HIS A 6 6.42 8.20 -17.77
N LEU A 7 7.16 9.11 -17.15
CA LEU A 7 7.64 8.95 -15.78
C LEU A 7 6.67 9.58 -14.78
N ILE A 8 6.41 8.85 -13.70
CA ILE A 8 5.66 9.35 -12.54
C ILE A 8 6.61 9.34 -11.36
N THR A 9 6.85 10.50 -10.76
CA THR A 9 7.72 10.67 -9.60
C THR A 9 6.95 10.46 -8.31
N ASP A 10 7.61 9.94 -7.28
CA ASP A 10 7.01 9.59 -6.00
C ASP A 10 7.04 10.78 -5.02
N GLY A 11 8.13 10.99 -4.30
CA GLY A 11 8.30 12.04 -3.31
C GLY A 11 7.43 11.94 -2.06
N ARG A 12 6.73 10.80 -1.88
CA ARG A 12 5.86 10.52 -0.72
C ARG A 12 6.34 9.33 0.09
N ASP A 13 6.59 8.20 -0.59
CA ASP A 13 7.11 6.98 0.02
C ASP A 13 8.65 6.94 -0.03
N VAL A 14 9.26 7.98 -0.57
CA VAL A 14 10.70 8.29 -0.61
C VAL A 14 10.91 9.78 -0.34
N ALA A 15 12.17 10.22 -0.18
CA ALA A 15 12.49 11.64 0.02
C ALA A 15 11.85 12.53 -1.07
N PRO A 16 11.36 13.73 -0.71
CA PRO A 16 10.54 14.55 -1.61
C PRO A 16 11.32 15.14 -2.79
N ASP A 17 12.65 15.09 -2.79
CA ASP A 17 13.55 15.70 -3.76
C ASP A 17 14.57 14.72 -4.36
N CYS A 18 14.23 13.43 -4.38
CA CYS A 18 15.15 12.36 -4.77
C CYS A 18 14.94 11.84 -6.21
N ALA A 19 13.95 12.31 -6.96
CA ALA A 19 13.62 11.80 -8.30
C ALA A 19 14.81 11.78 -9.25
N LYS A 20 15.72 12.77 -9.17
CA LYS A 20 16.89 12.84 -10.05
C LYS A 20 17.83 11.64 -9.92
N ILE A 21 17.87 10.98 -8.74
CA ILE A 21 18.69 9.78 -8.52
C ILE A 21 18.20 8.66 -9.42
N TYR A 22 16.88 8.42 -9.45
CA TYR A 22 16.26 7.37 -10.22
C TYR A 22 16.19 7.70 -11.72
N ILE A 23 15.91 8.96 -12.05
CA ILE A 23 15.82 9.41 -13.45
C ILE A 23 17.16 9.29 -14.16
N LYS A 24 18.29 9.51 -13.48
CA LYS A 24 19.63 9.26 -14.06
C LYS A 24 19.80 7.82 -14.50
N GLN A 25 19.32 6.85 -13.70
CA GLN A 25 19.36 5.43 -14.07
C GLN A 25 18.47 5.14 -15.31
N VAL A 26 17.34 5.84 -15.43
CA VAL A 26 16.49 5.72 -16.64
C VAL A 26 17.16 6.36 -17.85
N ILE A 27 17.86 7.48 -17.68
CA ILE A 27 18.62 8.11 -18.75
C ILE A 27 19.72 7.18 -19.30
N ASP A 28 20.37 6.39 -18.45
CA ASP A 28 21.44 5.47 -18.83
C ASP A 28 20.96 4.36 -19.79
N ILE A 29 19.67 4.01 -19.76
CA ILE A 29 19.09 3.04 -20.69
C ILE A 29 18.47 3.69 -21.93
N CYS A 30 18.37 5.01 -21.97
CA CYS A 30 17.84 5.75 -23.13
C CYS A 30 18.80 5.71 -24.30
N ASN A 31 18.22 5.69 -25.51
CA ASN A 31 18.96 5.69 -26.77
C ASN A 31 18.05 6.24 -27.88
N ASP A 32 18.44 6.09 -29.15
CA ASP A 32 17.64 6.59 -30.28
C ASP A 32 16.23 5.99 -30.36
N ASN A 33 16.02 4.81 -29.79
CA ASN A 33 14.73 4.11 -29.79
C ASN A 33 13.97 4.22 -28.46
N ILE A 34 14.62 4.57 -27.37
CA ILE A 34 14.01 4.66 -26.02
C ILE A 34 14.26 6.07 -25.50
N LYS A 35 13.19 6.82 -25.27
CA LYS A 35 13.27 8.20 -24.81
C LYS A 35 12.29 8.49 -23.69
N ILE A 36 12.73 9.28 -22.72
CA ILE A 36 11.82 9.89 -21.73
C ILE A 36 11.07 11.01 -22.43
N THR A 37 9.76 11.03 -22.29
CA THR A 37 8.89 11.96 -23.05
C THR A 37 7.96 12.79 -22.20
N THR A 38 7.57 12.30 -21.04
CA THR A 38 6.83 13.09 -20.07
C THR A 38 7.31 12.79 -18.65
N ILE A 39 7.12 13.75 -17.78
CA ILE A 39 7.34 13.60 -16.35
C ILE A 39 6.20 14.30 -15.59
N GLY A 40 5.78 13.72 -14.46
CA GLY A 40 4.81 14.34 -13.57
C GLY A 40 4.78 13.65 -12.22
N GLY A 41 4.36 14.35 -11.19
CA GLY A 41 4.25 13.80 -9.84
C GLY A 41 3.07 12.84 -9.67
N ARG A 42 3.19 11.92 -8.72
CA ARG A 42 2.13 10.97 -8.37
C ARG A 42 0.82 11.63 -7.93
N TYR A 43 0.88 12.85 -7.43
CA TYR A 43 -0.29 13.65 -7.07
C TYR A 43 -1.29 13.78 -8.23
N TYR A 44 -0.79 13.78 -9.46
CA TYR A 44 -1.58 13.89 -10.68
C TYR A 44 -1.81 12.52 -11.35
N GLY A 45 -0.73 11.81 -11.66
CA GLY A 45 -0.77 10.57 -12.44
C GLY A 45 -1.18 9.33 -11.65
N MET A 46 -1.24 9.44 -10.33
CA MET A 46 -1.58 8.34 -9.42
C MET A 46 -2.62 8.77 -8.39
N ASP A 47 -3.57 9.63 -8.76
CA ASP A 47 -4.73 9.95 -7.93
C ASP A 47 -5.60 8.70 -7.70
N ARG A 48 -6.31 8.66 -6.57
CA ARG A 48 -7.26 7.59 -6.22
C ARG A 48 -8.53 8.11 -5.52
N ASP A 49 -8.68 9.44 -5.51
CA ASP A 49 -9.73 10.14 -4.78
C ASP A 49 -10.74 10.80 -5.73
N ASN A 50 -10.76 10.34 -7.01
CA ASN A 50 -11.60 10.85 -8.11
C ASN A 50 -11.39 12.36 -8.37
N ARG A 51 -10.16 12.83 -8.19
CA ARG A 51 -9.77 14.20 -8.51
C ARG A 51 -9.41 14.28 -10.00
N TRP A 52 -10.43 14.23 -10.83
CA TRP A 52 -10.31 14.18 -12.28
C TRP A 52 -9.59 15.38 -12.87
N ASP A 53 -9.64 16.54 -12.22
CA ASP A 53 -8.85 17.72 -12.53
C ASP A 53 -7.33 17.45 -12.49
N ARG A 54 -6.86 16.58 -11.62
CA ARG A 54 -5.45 16.16 -11.53
C ARG A 54 -5.11 15.13 -12.60
N VAL A 55 -5.96 14.13 -12.75
CA VAL A 55 -5.78 13.04 -13.73
C VAL A 55 -5.75 13.58 -15.14
N GLU A 56 -6.58 14.60 -15.45
CA GLU A 56 -6.63 15.27 -16.75
C GLU A 56 -5.28 15.90 -17.12
N LEU A 57 -4.58 16.52 -16.18
CA LEU A 57 -3.25 17.09 -16.43
C LEU A 57 -2.24 16.01 -16.84
N ALA A 58 -2.23 14.86 -16.12
CA ALA A 58 -1.37 13.75 -16.48
C ALA A 58 -1.74 13.15 -17.84
N TYR A 59 -3.03 12.96 -18.09
CA TYR A 59 -3.54 12.48 -19.37
C TYR A 59 -3.14 13.41 -20.52
N ASN A 60 -3.30 14.72 -20.38
CA ASN A 60 -2.98 15.71 -21.42
C ASN A 60 -1.47 15.76 -21.70
N ALA A 61 -0.61 15.66 -20.69
CA ALA A 61 0.84 15.59 -20.92
C ALA A 61 1.21 14.37 -21.76
N ILE A 62 0.62 13.21 -21.47
CA ILE A 62 0.88 11.94 -22.16
C ILE A 62 0.25 11.95 -23.55
N THR A 63 -1.01 12.36 -23.68
CA THR A 63 -1.80 12.17 -24.90
C THR A 63 -1.63 13.31 -25.91
N ASN A 64 -1.58 14.54 -25.40
CA ASN A 64 -1.57 15.77 -26.21
C ASN A 64 -0.21 16.47 -26.18
N ALA A 65 0.77 15.97 -25.44
CA ALA A 65 2.05 16.60 -25.18
C ALA A 65 1.90 18.06 -24.65
N THR A 66 0.97 18.28 -23.73
CA THR A 66 0.63 19.61 -23.21
C THR A 66 0.44 19.56 -21.67
N PRO A 67 1.09 20.45 -20.91
CA PRO A 67 2.08 21.45 -21.36
C PRO A 67 3.39 20.81 -21.86
N LYS A 68 4.21 21.58 -22.56
CA LYS A 68 5.50 21.15 -23.11
C LYS A 68 6.62 22.08 -22.65
N THR A 69 7.79 21.53 -22.31
CA THR A 69 9.01 22.28 -22.02
C THR A 69 10.10 22.00 -23.06
N LYS A 70 11.00 22.95 -23.24
CA LYS A 70 12.25 22.78 -24.00
C LYS A 70 13.44 22.39 -23.13
N ASP A 71 13.27 22.44 -21.81
CA ASP A 71 14.30 22.03 -20.86
C ASP A 71 14.55 20.52 -20.98
N ASN A 72 15.77 20.09 -20.78
CA ASN A 72 16.01 18.69 -20.52
C ASN A 72 15.38 18.29 -19.16
N ILE A 73 15.18 17.01 -18.94
CA ILE A 73 14.44 16.53 -17.77
C ILE A 73 15.09 16.93 -16.43
N LEU A 74 16.42 16.96 -16.34
CA LEU A 74 17.11 17.32 -15.10
C LEU A 74 16.98 18.79 -14.80
N ASP A 75 17.10 19.65 -15.83
CA ASP A 75 16.91 21.10 -15.69
C ASP A 75 15.46 21.44 -15.33
N PHE A 76 14.49 20.71 -15.91
CA PHE A 76 13.08 20.86 -15.56
C PHE A 76 12.82 20.58 -14.07
N ILE A 77 13.41 19.49 -13.53
CA ILE A 77 13.29 19.16 -12.11
C ILE A 77 13.97 20.22 -11.24
N ASP A 78 15.18 20.65 -11.60
CA ASP A 78 15.91 21.69 -10.85
C ASP A 78 15.16 23.02 -10.82
N ASN A 79 14.52 23.39 -11.92
CA ASN A 79 13.66 24.58 -11.99
C ASN A 79 12.41 24.43 -11.14
N SER A 80 11.80 23.25 -11.11
CA SER A 80 10.66 22.96 -10.25
C SER A 80 11.04 23.06 -8.76
N TYR A 81 12.17 22.48 -8.35
CA TYR A 81 12.63 22.54 -6.97
C TYR A 81 12.97 23.97 -6.51
N LYS A 82 13.52 24.81 -7.39
CA LYS A 82 13.74 26.24 -7.10
C LYS A 82 12.44 26.99 -6.82
N ASN A 83 11.32 26.50 -7.34
CA ASN A 83 9.97 27.03 -7.09
C ASN A 83 9.24 26.25 -5.99
N GLU A 84 9.95 25.48 -5.17
CA GLU A 84 9.40 24.67 -4.07
C GLU A 84 8.36 23.62 -4.52
N ILE A 85 8.42 23.19 -5.79
CA ILE A 85 7.60 22.12 -6.35
C ILE A 85 8.46 20.85 -6.38
N PHE A 86 8.23 19.95 -5.43
CA PHE A 86 8.97 18.71 -5.26
C PHE A 86 8.33 17.53 -6.00
N ASP A 87 8.96 16.37 -5.92
CA ASP A 87 8.67 15.18 -6.72
C ASP A 87 7.19 14.79 -6.77
N GLU A 88 6.51 14.76 -5.61
CA GLU A 88 5.09 14.39 -5.55
C GLU A 88 4.21 15.31 -6.40
N PHE A 89 4.58 16.59 -6.48
CA PHE A 89 3.78 17.67 -7.04
C PHE A 89 4.31 18.20 -8.38
N LEU A 90 5.30 17.54 -8.99
CA LEU A 90 5.80 17.93 -10.32
C LEU A 90 4.64 18.00 -11.32
N ILE A 91 4.45 19.15 -11.92
CA ILE A 91 3.35 19.37 -12.88
C ILE A 91 3.59 18.48 -14.11
N PRO A 92 2.60 17.64 -14.51
CA PRO A 92 2.74 16.79 -15.67
C PRO A 92 3.10 17.60 -16.93
N THR A 93 4.27 17.29 -17.49
CA THR A 93 4.85 18.08 -18.58
C THR A 93 5.50 17.16 -19.60
N ALA A 94 5.25 17.45 -20.88
CA ALA A 94 5.92 16.78 -21.99
C ALA A 94 7.29 17.44 -22.27
N LEU A 95 8.26 16.61 -22.66
CA LEU A 95 9.58 17.05 -23.10
C LEU A 95 9.60 17.35 -24.60
N ASP A 96 10.59 18.12 -25.03
CA ASP A 96 10.76 18.44 -26.44
C ASP A 96 10.95 17.18 -27.32
N GLY A 97 10.46 17.21 -28.54
CA GLY A 97 10.50 16.08 -29.46
C GLY A 97 9.42 15.02 -29.27
N TYR A 98 8.51 15.19 -28.30
CA TYR A 98 7.33 14.36 -28.15
C TYR A 98 6.06 15.09 -28.59
N ASP A 99 5.20 14.44 -29.38
CA ASP A 99 4.00 15.03 -29.98
C ASP A 99 2.70 14.30 -29.61
N GLY A 100 2.73 13.61 -28.45
CA GLY A 100 1.59 12.88 -27.93
C GLY A 100 1.37 11.52 -28.59
N ILE A 101 0.39 10.79 -28.03
CA ILE A 101 -0.03 9.48 -28.54
C ILE A 101 -0.79 9.64 -29.86
N LYS A 102 -0.59 8.69 -30.76
CA LYS A 102 -1.21 8.62 -32.08
C LYS A 102 -1.95 7.30 -32.30
N ASP A 103 -2.85 7.31 -33.27
CA ASP A 103 -3.53 6.09 -33.67
C ASP A 103 -2.52 5.00 -34.10
N GLY A 104 -2.76 3.78 -33.63
CA GLY A 104 -1.89 2.65 -33.85
C GLY A 104 -0.77 2.48 -32.81
N ASP A 105 -0.62 3.42 -31.88
CA ASP A 105 0.31 3.26 -30.75
C ASP A 105 -0.17 2.22 -29.76
N GLY A 106 0.78 1.67 -28.99
CA GLY A 106 0.50 0.81 -27.83
C GLY A 106 0.88 1.51 -26.54
N VAL A 107 0.05 1.34 -25.51
CA VAL A 107 0.29 1.86 -24.15
C VAL A 107 0.40 0.71 -23.17
N ILE A 108 1.47 0.68 -22.40
CA ILE A 108 1.68 -0.31 -21.32
C ILE A 108 1.76 0.43 -19.99
N PHE A 109 0.84 0.10 -19.09
CA PHE A 109 0.91 0.54 -17.70
C PHE A 109 1.82 -0.41 -16.93
N CYS A 110 2.99 0.09 -16.50
CA CYS A 110 4.00 -0.71 -15.80
C CYS A 110 3.79 -0.76 -14.27
N ASN A 111 2.76 -0.13 -13.76
CA ASN A 111 2.41 -0.18 -12.35
C ASN A 111 1.97 -1.62 -11.99
N PHE A 112 2.59 -2.21 -10.97
CA PHE A 112 2.19 -3.53 -10.45
C PHE A 112 1.27 -3.43 -9.21
N ARG A 113 1.12 -2.23 -8.63
CA ARG A 113 0.16 -1.93 -7.57
C ARG A 113 -1.09 -1.30 -8.18
N SER A 114 -2.27 -1.83 -7.83
CA SER A 114 -3.51 -1.55 -8.57
C SER A 114 -4.21 -0.25 -8.19
N ASP A 115 -4.22 0.11 -6.90
CA ASP A 115 -5.09 1.15 -6.33
C ASP A 115 -4.92 2.52 -7.00
N ARG A 116 -3.70 2.96 -7.24
CA ARG A 116 -3.39 4.28 -7.81
C ARG A 116 -3.27 4.29 -9.34
N ALA A 117 -3.27 3.14 -9.99
CA ALA A 117 -3.25 3.05 -11.45
C ALA A 117 -4.66 3.02 -12.07
N ARG A 118 -5.71 2.86 -11.27
CA ARG A 118 -7.10 2.71 -11.73
C ARG A 118 -7.60 3.90 -12.52
N GLU A 119 -7.45 5.09 -11.99
CA GLU A 119 -8.05 6.29 -12.57
C GLU A 119 -7.44 6.59 -13.93
N LEU A 120 -6.13 6.80 -14.01
CA LEU A 120 -5.48 7.11 -15.28
C LEU A 120 -5.67 6.01 -16.32
N SER A 121 -5.59 4.73 -15.93
CA SER A 121 -5.84 3.63 -16.86
C SER A 121 -7.29 3.56 -17.33
N SER A 122 -8.26 3.92 -16.49
CA SER A 122 -9.67 3.97 -16.88
C SER A 122 -9.95 5.04 -17.93
N VAL A 123 -9.26 6.18 -17.86
CA VAL A 123 -9.36 7.23 -18.89
C VAL A 123 -8.98 6.69 -20.27
N PHE A 124 -7.88 5.93 -20.34
CA PHE A 124 -7.44 5.35 -21.61
C PHE A 124 -8.37 4.23 -22.11
N ALA A 125 -8.87 3.39 -21.21
CA ALA A 125 -9.55 2.14 -21.56
C ALA A 125 -11.06 2.25 -21.76
N LYS A 126 -11.74 3.10 -20.98
CA LYS A 126 -13.21 3.17 -21.01
C LYS A 126 -13.70 4.07 -22.12
N ASN A 127 -14.51 3.52 -23.05
CA ASN A 127 -15.12 4.30 -24.12
C ASN A 127 -16.19 5.28 -23.63
N ASP A 128 -16.83 4.97 -22.50
CA ASP A 128 -17.92 5.73 -21.87
C ASP A 128 -17.44 6.69 -20.78
N PHE A 129 -16.14 6.97 -20.71
CA PHE A 129 -15.55 7.94 -19.77
C PHE A 129 -16.10 9.36 -20.02
N LYS A 130 -16.53 10.04 -18.95
CA LYS A 130 -17.27 11.32 -19.03
C LYS A 130 -16.76 12.43 -18.10
N GLU A 131 -15.76 12.15 -17.27
CA GLU A 131 -15.33 13.09 -16.23
C GLU A 131 -14.60 14.32 -16.80
N PHE A 132 -13.96 14.17 -17.98
CA PHE A 132 -13.44 15.27 -18.79
C PHE A 132 -13.38 14.87 -20.27
N GLU A 133 -13.18 15.84 -21.15
CA GLU A 133 -13.08 15.59 -22.60
C GLU A 133 -11.76 14.87 -22.92
N LYS A 134 -11.83 13.71 -23.54
CA LYS A 134 -10.66 12.97 -23.95
C LYS A 134 -10.54 12.80 -25.45
N LYS A 135 -9.32 12.74 -25.95
CA LYS A 135 -9.02 12.43 -27.34
C LYS A 135 -9.50 11.03 -27.71
N THR A 136 -10.21 10.90 -28.81
CA THR A 136 -10.53 9.58 -29.36
C THR A 136 -9.29 9.02 -30.04
N LEU A 137 -8.83 7.88 -29.58
CA LEU A 137 -7.62 7.21 -30.05
C LEU A 137 -7.89 5.74 -30.33
N ASN A 138 -7.39 5.26 -31.45
CA ASN A 138 -7.36 3.82 -31.74
C ASN A 138 -6.01 3.24 -31.31
N ILE A 139 -5.89 2.90 -30.04
CA ILE A 139 -4.66 2.41 -29.39
C ILE A 139 -4.88 1.02 -28.78
N GLN A 140 -3.79 0.27 -28.63
CA GLN A 140 -3.79 -0.96 -27.85
C GLN A 140 -3.25 -0.66 -26.46
N ILE A 141 -3.91 -1.20 -25.43
CA ILE A 141 -3.53 -0.95 -24.03
C ILE A 141 -3.27 -2.30 -23.36
N ALA A 142 -2.25 -2.35 -22.53
CA ALA A 142 -2.01 -3.47 -21.63
C ALA A 142 -1.60 -2.94 -20.25
N SER A 143 -1.88 -3.71 -19.21
CA SER A 143 -1.43 -3.40 -17.84
C SER A 143 -0.58 -4.52 -17.29
N MET A 144 0.33 -4.19 -16.40
CA MET A 144 1.18 -5.17 -15.72
C MET A 144 0.33 -6.17 -14.94
N THR A 145 -0.67 -5.70 -14.22
CA THR A 145 -1.60 -6.51 -13.43
C THR A 145 -3.03 -5.97 -13.55
N GLN A 146 -4.02 -6.71 -13.07
CA GLN A 146 -5.41 -6.23 -13.05
C GLN A 146 -5.60 -5.11 -12.03
N TYR A 147 -5.94 -3.91 -12.51
CA TYR A 147 -6.19 -2.75 -11.65
C TYR A 147 -7.63 -2.70 -11.14
N ASP A 148 -8.58 -3.07 -11.98
CA ASP A 148 -10.01 -3.18 -11.66
C ASP A 148 -10.66 -4.13 -12.66
N LYS A 149 -11.58 -4.99 -12.19
CA LYS A 149 -12.33 -5.92 -13.05
C LYS A 149 -13.23 -5.23 -14.10
N ASN A 150 -13.60 -3.96 -13.83
CA ASN A 150 -14.44 -3.16 -14.71
C ASN A 150 -13.64 -2.31 -15.72
N ILE A 151 -12.31 -2.40 -15.72
CA ILE A 151 -11.46 -1.73 -16.69
C ILE A 151 -11.05 -2.78 -17.73
N PRO A 152 -11.50 -2.66 -19.00
CA PRO A 152 -11.28 -3.68 -20.02
C PRO A 152 -9.87 -3.57 -20.64
N ILE A 153 -8.84 -3.85 -19.83
CA ILE A 153 -7.44 -3.85 -20.27
C ILE A 153 -6.90 -5.28 -20.21
N PRO A 154 -6.28 -5.80 -21.27
CA PRO A 154 -5.49 -7.03 -21.21
C PRO A 154 -4.39 -6.95 -20.15
N VAL A 155 -4.27 -7.98 -19.35
CA VAL A 155 -3.30 -8.07 -18.26
C VAL A 155 -2.10 -8.91 -18.72
N ILE A 156 -0.88 -8.41 -18.47
CA ILE A 156 0.36 -9.14 -18.84
C ILE A 156 0.64 -10.25 -17.84
N PHE A 157 0.47 -9.97 -16.54
CA PHE A 157 0.61 -10.95 -15.46
C PHE A 157 -0.72 -11.06 -14.72
N GLU A 158 -1.37 -12.19 -14.88
CA GLU A 158 -2.57 -12.50 -14.11
C GLU A 158 -2.21 -12.55 -12.62
N LYS A 159 -3.14 -12.11 -11.80
CA LYS A 159 -2.97 -12.17 -10.36
C LYS A 159 -3.22 -13.61 -9.92
N ASP A 160 -2.17 -14.32 -9.55
CA ASP A 160 -2.32 -15.56 -8.81
C ASP A 160 -2.85 -15.23 -7.41
N ASN A 161 -4.10 -15.55 -7.16
CA ASN A 161 -4.62 -15.50 -5.81
C ASN A 161 -4.03 -16.70 -5.05
N PRO A 162 -3.24 -16.45 -3.98
CA PRO A 162 -2.71 -17.55 -3.21
C PRO A 162 -3.85 -18.38 -2.63
N THR A 163 -3.76 -19.69 -2.80
CA THR A 163 -4.64 -20.67 -2.14
C THR A 163 -4.02 -21.09 -0.82
N ASN A 164 -4.81 -21.74 0.01
CA ASN A 164 -4.37 -22.22 1.33
C ASN A 164 -3.85 -21.07 2.23
N THR A 165 -4.48 -19.88 2.12
CA THR A 165 -4.22 -18.82 3.10
C THR A 165 -4.57 -19.29 4.51
N LEU A 166 -4.01 -18.67 5.53
CA LEU A 166 -4.28 -19.08 6.93
C LEU A 166 -5.78 -19.07 7.22
N ALA A 167 -6.51 -18.02 6.78
CA ALA A 167 -7.94 -17.93 6.95
C ALA A 167 -8.70 -19.06 6.24
N GLN A 168 -8.29 -19.42 5.03
CA GLN A 168 -8.90 -20.53 4.29
C GLN A 168 -8.71 -21.87 5.00
N VAL A 169 -7.48 -22.17 5.45
CA VAL A 169 -7.17 -23.43 6.15
C VAL A 169 -7.99 -23.55 7.45
N ILE A 170 -8.13 -22.47 8.20
CA ILE A 170 -8.95 -22.43 9.42
C ILE A 170 -10.43 -22.66 9.10
N SER A 171 -10.94 -22.01 8.05
CA SER A 171 -12.31 -22.21 7.58
C SER A 171 -12.58 -23.64 7.12
N ASP A 172 -11.64 -24.23 6.35
CA ASP A 172 -11.76 -25.59 5.84
C ASP A 172 -11.72 -26.64 6.97
N ALA A 173 -11.06 -26.30 8.09
CA ALA A 173 -11.09 -27.09 9.32
C ALA A 173 -12.43 -26.94 10.10
N GLY A 174 -13.35 -26.11 9.64
CA GLY A 174 -14.66 -25.87 10.28
C GLY A 174 -14.58 -24.95 11.51
N LEU A 175 -13.44 -24.32 11.76
CA LEU A 175 -13.20 -23.47 12.93
C LEU A 175 -13.73 -22.05 12.71
N THR A 176 -14.03 -21.37 13.81
CA THR A 176 -14.50 -19.99 13.82
C THR A 176 -13.32 -19.01 13.82
N GLN A 177 -13.47 -17.85 13.16
CA GLN A 177 -12.42 -16.85 13.13
C GLN A 177 -12.99 -15.42 13.17
N LEU A 178 -12.25 -14.53 13.85
CA LEU A 178 -12.49 -13.09 13.87
C LEU A 178 -11.33 -12.36 13.20
N HIS A 179 -11.67 -11.46 12.27
CA HIS A 179 -10.74 -10.50 11.69
C HIS A 179 -11.14 -9.09 12.12
N THR A 180 -10.24 -8.37 12.79
CA THR A 180 -10.54 -7.04 13.31
C THR A 180 -9.37 -6.08 13.20
N ALA A 181 -9.66 -4.87 12.81
CA ALA A 181 -8.77 -3.72 12.83
C ALA A 181 -9.60 -2.44 12.72
N GLU A 182 -8.95 -1.31 12.90
CA GLU A 182 -9.56 -0.04 12.53
C GLU A 182 -9.43 0.24 11.02
N THR A 183 -10.17 1.24 10.50
CA THR A 183 -10.35 1.51 9.06
C THR A 183 -9.05 1.46 8.26
N GLU A 184 -7.98 2.07 8.75
CA GLU A 184 -6.68 2.17 8.05
C GLU A 184 -6.02 0.81 7.78
N LYS A 185 -6.29 -0.19 8.62
CA LYS A 185 -5.69 -1.53 8.55
C LYS A 185 -6.70 -2.65 8.32
N TYR A 186 -7.97 -2.31 8.10
CA TYR A 186 -9.01 -3.32 7.92
C TYR A 186 -8.77 -4.22 6.70
N ALA A 187 -8.40 -3.64 5.57
CA ALA A 187 -8.08 -4.41 4.37
C ALA A 187 -6.89 -5.36 4.58
N HIS A 188 -5.96 -5.02 5.49
CA HIS A 188 -4.78 -5.85 5.77
C HIS A 188 -5.14 -7.15 6.48
N VAL A 189 -6.13 -7.12 7.37
CA VAL A 189 -6.62 -8.31 8.09
C VAL A 189 -7.79 -9.00 7.39
N THR A 190 -8.30 -8.48 6.27
CA THR A 190 -9.42 -9.06 5.51
C THR A 190 -8.98 -9.41 4.08
N PHE A 191 -9.13 -8.50 3.14
CA PHE A 191 -8.85 -8.72 1.72
C PHE A 191 -7.44 -9.25 1.46
N PHE A 192 -6.40 -8.61 2.03
CA PHE A 192 -5.03 -9.05 1.81
C PHE A 192 -4.70 -10.35 2.57
N PHE A 193 -5.19 -10.48 3.79
CA PHE A 193 -5.02 -11.69 4.59
C PHE A 193 -5.69 -12.91 3.96
N ASN A 194 -6.81 -12.69 3.27
CA ASN A 194 -7.55 -13.71 2.53
C ASN A 194 -7.01 -13.94 1.10
N GLY A 195 -5.79 -13.44 0.79
CA GLY A 195 -5.16 -13.67 -0.50
C GLY A 195 -5.84 -12.93 -1.67
N GLY A 196 -6.52 -11.81 -1.39
CA GLY A 196 -7.24 -11.01 -2.39
C GLY A 196 -8.68 -11.45 -2.62
N VAL A 197 -9.23 -12.27 -1.73
CA VAL A 197 -10.65 -12.65 -1.72
C VAL A 197 -11.41 -11.66 -0.85
N GLU A 198 -12.40 -10.96 -1.45
CA GLU A 198 -13.20 -9.95 -0.74
C GLU A 198 -14.23 -10.60 0.21
N GLU A 199 -14.86 -11.66 -0.25
CA GLU A 199 -15.89 -12.36 0.53
C GLU A 199 -15.26 -13.07 1.74
N PRO A 200 -15.89 -13.01 2.92
CA PRO A 200 -15.48 -13.78 4.08
C PRO A 200 -15.51 -15.28 3.81
N PHE A 201 -14.54 -16.03 4.33
CA PHE A 201 -14.63 -17.48 4.34
C PHE A 201 -15.74 -17.97 5.30
N LEU A 202 -16.09 -19.23 5.19
CA LEU A 202 -17.08 -19.84 6.09
C LEU A 202 -16.59 -19.72 7.56
N ASN A 203 -17.49 -19.34 8.46
CA ASN A 203 -17.21 -19.05 9.87
C ASN A 203 -16.23 -17.90 10.14
N GLU A 204 -15.99 -17.04 9.15
CA GLU A 204 -15.23 -15.80 9.31
C GLU A 204 -16.15 -14.65 9.69
N THR A 205 -15.89 -14.02 10.80
CA THR A 205 -16.54 -12.79 11.26
C THR A 205 -15.59 -11.63 11.12
N ARG A 206 -16.06 -10.49 10.65
CA ARG A 206 -15.28 -9.27 10.47
C ARG A 206 -15.83 -8.16 11.33
N VAL A 207 -14.95 -7.50 12.10
CA VAL A 207 -15.32 -6.32 12.90
C VAL A 207 -14.43 -5.15 12.50
N LEU A 208 -15.03 -4.21 11.77
CA LEU A 208 -14.43 -2.93 11.40
C LEU A 208 -14.66 -1.91 12.51
N ILE A 209 -13.60 -1.34 13.04
CA ILE A 209 -13.64 -0.23 13.99
C ILE A 209 -13.31 1.07 13.22
N PRO A 210 -14.17 2.10 13.23
CA PRO A 210 -13.85 3.36 12.58
C PRO A 210 -12.60 4.01 13.17
N SER A 211 -11.66 4.41 12.32
CA SER A 211 -10.53 5.25 12.72
C SER A 211 -11.00 6.64 13.14
N PRO A 212 -10.24 7.37 13.99
CA PRO A 212 -10.61 8.72 14.39
C PRO A 212 -10.67 9.66 13.19
N ASN A 213 -11.68 10.53 13.18
CA ASN A 213 -11.83 11.55 12.14
C ASN A 213 -10.99 12.80 12.50
N VAL A 214 -9.69 12.70 12.32
CA VAL A 214 -8.70 13.76 12.55
C VAL A 214 -7.90 14.03 11.28
N ALA A 215 -7.30 15.22 11.17
CA ALA A 215 -6.49 15.57 9.99
C ALA A 215 -5.23 14.70 9.87
N THR A 216 -4.56 14.45 10.99
CA THR A 216 -3.38 13.59 11.13
C THR A 216 -3.44 12.87 12.47
N TYR A 217 -2.91 11.65 12.54
CA TYR A 217 -3.06 10.78 13.71
C TYR A 217 -2.19 11.14 14.92
N ASP A 218 -1.23 12.04 14.76
CA ASP A 218 -0.50 12.64 15.89
C ASP A 218 -1.42 13.47 16.81
N LEU A 219 -2.55 13.94 16.29
CA LEU A 219 -3.57 14.65 17.09
C LEU A 219 -4.36 13.71 18.00
N GLN A 220 -4.41 12.41 17.71
CA GLN A 220 -5.07 11.37 18.48
C GLN A 220 -4.28 10.05 18.42
N PRO A 221 -3.10 9.95 19.07
CA PRO A 221 -2.17 8.82 18.91
C PRO A 221 -2.72 7.47 19.35
N GLN A 222 -3.63 7.44 20.35
CA GLN A 222 -4.30 6.20 20.77
C GLN A 222 -5.21 5.62 19.69
N MET A 223 -5.55 6.42 18.66
CA MET A 223 -6.43 6.04 17.57
C MET A 223 -7.67 5.27 18.08
N SER A 224 -7.97 4.11 17.50
CA SER A 224 -9.08 3.26 17.95
C SER A 224 -8.62 2.00 18.69
N ALA A 225 -7.37 1.95 19.17
CA ALA A 225 -6.81 0.78 19.86
C ALA A 225 -7.69 0.25 21.01
N PRO A 226 -8.29 1.08 21.88
CA PRO A 226 -9.17 0.59 22.95
C PRO A 226 -10.36 -0.22 22.45
N LYS A 227 -11.00 0.23 21.36
CA LYS A 227 -12.16 -0.46 20.77
C LYS A 227 -11.74 -1.75 20.03
N VAL A 228 -10.59 -1.72 19.36
CA VAL A 228 -10.00 -2.89 18.72
C VAL A 228 -9.67 -3.94 19.78
N GLY A 229 -9.00 -3.55 20.88
CA GLY A 229 -8.70 -4.43 21.99
C GLY A 229 -9.94 -5.03 22.66
N GLU A 230 -11.01 -4.23 22.81
CA GLU A 230 -12.29 -4.71 23.33
C GLU A 230 -12.93 -5.77 22.40
N ALA A 231 -12.90 -5.57 21.09
CA ALA A 231 -13.40 -6.55 20.11
C ALA A 231 -12.65 -7.89 20.24
N VAL A 232 -11.32 -7.86 20.39
CA VAL A 232 -10.49 -9.06 20.60
C VAL A 232 -10.88 -9.77 21.89
N ARG A 233 -10.93 -9.06 23.01
CA ARG A 233 -11.30 -9.65 24.33
C ARG A 233 -12.72 -10.22 24.32
N THR A 234 -13.62 -9.59 23.59
CA THR A 234 -15.00 -10.09 23.42
C THR A 234 -15.01 -11.41 22.64
N ALA A 235 -14.25 -11.50 21.57
CA ALA A 235 -14.14 -12.72 20.77
C ALA A 235 -13.51 -13.87 21.59
N MET A 236 -12.50 -13.57 22.43
CA MET A 236 -11.91 -14.57 23.33
C MET A 236 -12.95 -15.14 24.31
N LYS A 237 -13.76 -14.28 24.94
CA LYS A 237 -14.86 -14.70 25.84
C LYS A 237 -15.92 -15.55 25.12
N ASN A 238 -16.13 -15.29 23.85
CA ASN A 238 -17.03 -16.06 22.99
C ASN A 238 -16.39 -17.34 22.43
N GLN A 239 -15.16 -17.68 22.85
CA GLN A 239 -14.42 -18.88 22.45
C GLN A 239 -14.23 -18.99 20.93
N THR A 240 -13.96 -17.86 20.25
CA THR A 240 -13.60 -17.85 18.84
C THR A 240 -12.25 -18.56 18.65
N ASP A 241 -12.17 -19.56 17.76
CA ASP A 241 -10.99 -20.45 17.65
C ASP A 241 -9.72 -19.70 17.17
N PHE A 242 -9.87 -18.73 16.26
CA PHE A 242 -8.77 -17.93 15.76
C PHE A 242 -9.15 -16.45 15.72
N ILE A 243 -8.22 -15.58 16.11
CA ILE A 243 -8.41 -14.13 16.07
C ILE A 243 -7.19 -13.50 15.42
N VAL A 244 -7.40 -12.75 14.34
CA VAL A 244 -6.38 -11.87 13.75
C VAL A 244 -6.75 -10.43 13.99
N VAL A 245 -5.78 -9.67 14.50
CA VAL A 245 -5.93 -8.25 14.81
C VAL A 245 -4.71 -7.47 14.31
N ASN A 246 -4.95 -6.27 13.80
CA ASN A 246 -3.89 -5.30 13.51
C ASN A 246 -4.17 -3.99 14.26
N PHE A 247 -3.18 -3.54 15.02
CA PHE A 247 -3.18 -2.21 15.64
C PHE A 247 -2.43 -1.24 14.74
N ALA A 248 -3.15 -0.26 14.19
CA ALA A 248 -2.64 0.67 13.18
C ALA A 248 -1.70 1.75 13.76
N ASN A 249 -1.66 1.91 15.06
CA ASN A 249 -1.08 3.06 15.75
C ASN A 249 0.38 3.32 15.39
N GLY A 250 1.25 2.32 15.49
CA GLY A 250 2.69 2.45 15.25
C GLY A 250 2.97 2.95 13.84
N ASP A 251 2.30 2.37 12.85
CA ASP A 251 2.47 2.75 11.45
C ASP A 251 1.88 4.13 11.14
N MET A 252 0.60 4.32 11.46
CA MET A 252 -0.12 5.54 11.06
C MET A 252 0.38 6.80 11.78
N VAL A 253 0.74 6.69 13.05
CA VAL A 253 1.32 7.81 13.81
C VAL A 253 2.79 8.00 13.44
N GLY A 254 3.53 6.92 13.19
CA GLY A 254 4.92 6.98 12.72
C GLY A 254 5.07 7.78 11.44
N HIS A 255 4.16 7.62 10.49
CA HIS A 255 4.12 8.39 9.24
C HIS A 255 3.97 9.91 9.43
N THR A 256 3.53 10.37 10.61
CA THR A 256 3.44 11.81 10.89
C THR A 256 4.80 12.45 11.22
N GLY A 257 5.80 11.65 11.58
CA GLY A 257 7.11 12.12 12.00
C GLY A 257 7.13 12.78 13.38
N VAL A 258 6.02 12.80 14.12
CA VAL A 258 5.89 13.42 15.45
C VAL A 258 6.28 12.39 16.52
N TYR A 259 7.52 12.45 16.99
CA TYR A 259 8.10 11.47 17.91
C TYR A 259 7.32 11.27 19.20
N GLU A 260 6.90 12.38 19.86
CA GLU A 260 6.15 12.32 21.10
C GLU A 260 4.74 11.71 20.93
N ALA A 261 4.16 11.84 19.73
CA ALA A 261 2.91 11.17 19.39
C ALA A 261 3.12 9.67 19.17
N ALA A 262 4.22 9.28 18.54
CA ALA A 262 4.57 7.87 18.33
C ALA A 262 4.78 7.14 19.67
N ILE A 263 5.42 7.76 20.66
CA ILE A 263 5.52 7.20 22.03
C ILE A 263 4.13 6.90 22.59
N LYS A 264 3.21 7.87 22.56
CA LYS A 264 1.83 7.68 23.05
C LYS A 264 1.06 6.61 22.26
N ALA A 265 1.34 6.50 20.97
CA ALA A 265 0.75 5.46 20.11
C ALA A 265 1.19 4.06 20.56
N VAL A 266 2.48 3.87 20.80
CA VAL A 266 3.04 2.61 21.29
C VAL A 266 2.54 2.29 22.70
N GLU A 267 2.51 3.27 23.61
CA GLU A 267 1.95 3.12 24.97
C GLU A 267 0.49 2.66 24.96
N ALA A 268 -0.32 3.20 24.04
CA ALA A 268 -1.72 2.81 23.89
C ALA A 268 -1.87 1.35 23.42
N VAL A 269 -1.03 0.92 22.48
CA VAL A 269 -1.02 -0.47 22.00
C VAL A 269 -0.51 -1.40 23.11
N ASP A 270 0.56 -1.05 23.81
CA ASP A 270 1.11 -1.82 24.93
C ASP A 270 0.06 -2.05 26.03
N TYR A 271 -0.67 -1.00 26.38
CA TYR A 271 -1.75 -1.08 27.35
C TYR A 271 -2.84 -2.08 26.92
N GLU A 272 -3.35 -1.96 25.70
CA GLU A 272 -4.38 -2.86 25.17
C GLU A 272 -3.86 -4.29 25.04
N LEU A 273 -2.61 -4.45 24.63
CA LEU A 273 -1.95 -5.76 24.56
C LEU A 273 -1.87 -6.40 25.95
N GLY A 274 -1.55 -5.63 26.98
CA GLY A 274 -1.58 -6.10 28.37
C GLY A 274 -2.94 -6.68 28.76
N LEU A 275 -4.03 -5.98 28.44
CA LEU A 275 -5.40 -6.46 28.70
C LEU A 275 -5.77 -7.71 27.88
N ILE A 276 -5.30 -7.78 26.64
CA ILE A 276 -5.50 -8.97 25.77
C ILE A 276 -4.74 -10.17 26.34
N LEU A 277 -3.50 -9.98 26.79
CA LEU A 277 -2.70 -11.05 27.40
C LEU A 277 -3.33 -11.60 28.69
N GLU A 278 -3.90 -10.72 29.51
CA GLU A 278 -4.65 -11.14 30.71
C GLU A 278 -5.88 -11.97 30.36
N GLU A 279 -6.66 -11.54 29.36
CA GLU A 279 -7.85 -12.27 28.92
C GLU A 279 -7.46 -13.61 28.25
N ALA A 280 -6.43 -13.61 27.41
CA ALA A 280 -5.91 -14.79 26.75
C ALA A 280 -5.49 -15.88 27.76
N LYS A 281 -4.88 -15.48 28.90
CA LYS A 281 -4.53 -16.40 29.98
C LYS A 281 -5.77 -16.99 30.65
N LYS A 282 -6.84 -16.23 30.85
CA LYS A 282 -8.09 -16.69 31.43
C LYS A 282 -8.81 -17.68 30.50
N GLU A 283 -8.84 -17.35 29.22
CA GLU A 283 -9.58 -18.12 28.22
C GLU A 283 -8.72 -19.18 27.50
N ASN A 284 -7.46 -19.39 27.95
CA ASN A 284 -6.50 -20.38 27.44
C ASN A 284 -6.11 -20.20 25.97
N TYR A 285 -5.98 -18.94 25.48
CA TYR A 285 -5.48 -18.66 24.15
C TYR A 285 -3.96 -18.72 24.08
N ASN A 286 -3.45 -19.24 22.96
CA ASN A 286 -2.07 -19.04 22.54
C ASN A 286 -1.97 -17.71 21.78
N ILE A 287 -0.85 -17.00 21.90
CA ILE A 287 -0.64 -15.73 21.19
C ILE A 287 0.62 -15.80 20.34
N VAL A 288 0.52 -15.33 19.11
CA VAL A 288 1.65 -14.98 18.26
C VAL A 288 1.58 -13.48 18.04
N LEU A 289 2.57 -12.75 18.55
CA LEU A 289 2.69 -11.30 18.44
C LEU A 289 3.87 -10.98 17.51
N THR A 290 3.62 -10.20 16.48
CA THR A 290 4.65 -9.75 15.54
C THR A 290 4.26 -8.42 14.92
N SER A 291 5.13 -7.86 14.07
CA SER A 291 4.85 -6.73 13.18
C SER A 291 5.06 -7.16 11.74
N ASP A 292 4.36 -6.53 10.80
CA ASP A 292 4.51 -6.73 9.36
C ASP A 292 5.73 -5.97 8.79
N HIS A 293 6.10 -4.85 9.40
CA HIS A 293 7.28 -4.02 9.10
C HIS A 293 7.61 -3.12 10.29
N GLY A 294 8.71 -2.40 10.20
CA GLY A 294 9.08 -1.36 11.15
C GLY A 294 8.62 0.03 10.68
N ASN A 295 8.54 0.98 11.62
CA ASN A 295 8.27 2.40 11.38
C ASN A 295 8.75 3.23 12.59
N CYS A 296 8.04 3.15 13.73
CA CYS A 296 8.28 3.97 14.92
C CYS A 296 9.63 3.75 15.61
N GLU A 297 10.28 2.63 15.40
CA GLU A 297 11.59 2.34 16.03
C GLU A 297 12.72 3.19 15.47
N MET A 298 12.53 3.81 14.29
CA MET A 298 13.48 4.71 13.68
C MET A 298 12.79 5.90 13.01
N MET A 299 12.56 6.95 13.78
CA MET A 299 11.91 8.18 13.31
C MET A 299 12.87 9.31 12.97
N LYS A 300 14.19 9.08 13.08
CA LYS A 300 15.24 10.01 12.69
C LYS A 300 16.39 9.27 12.04
N ASP A 301 16.98 9.87 11.03
CA ASP A 301 18.21 9.39 10.42
C ASP A 301 19.46 9.74 11.28
N GLU A 302 20.64 9.32 10.83
CA GLU A 302 21.92 9.59 11.49
C GLU A 302 22.25 11.09 11.58
N ASN A 303 21.62 11.92 10.74
CA ASN A 303 21.80 13.38 10.71
C ASN A 303 20.75 14.12 11.55
N GLY A 304 19.80 13.40 12.17
CA GLY A 304 18.70 13.96 12.95
C GLY A 304 17.50 14.41 12.12
N ASN A 305 17.45 14.13 10.82
CA ASN A 305 16.30 14.42 9.98
C ASN A 305 15.15 13.48 10.30
N THR A 306 13.94 13.99 10.25
CA THR A 306 12.73 13.20 10.50
C THR A 306 12.52 12.17 9.38
N LEU A 307 12.31 10.92 9.78
CA LEU A 307 11.88 9.83 8.91
C LEU A 307 10.39 9.56 9.13
N THR A 308 9.66 9.36 8.04
CA THR A 308 8.22 9.09 8.03
C THR A 308 7.85 7.82 7.27
N ASN A 309 8.84 7.14 6.71
CA ASN A 309 8.69 5.93 5.90
C ASN A 309 8.88 4.67 6.73
N HIS A 310 8.45 3.53 6.18
CA HIS A 310 8.76 2.24 6.76
C HIS A 310 10.26 2.00 6.80
N THR A 311 10.72 1.34 7.84
CA THR A 311 12.13 0.94 8.01
C THR A 311 12.37 -0.45 7.44
N VAL A 312 13.59 -0.71 7.05
CA VAL A 312 14.05 -2.03 6.62
C VAL A 312 14.84 -2.66 7.75
N GLY A 313 14.35 -3.77 8.29
CA GLY A 313 15.00 -4.45 9.41
C GLY A 313 14.17 -5.65 9.88
N ASP A 314 14.72 -6.36 10.86
CA ASP A 314 14.03 -7.48 11.48
C ASP A 314 12.94 -6.98 12.43
N VAL A 315 11.82 -7.68 12.45
CA VAL A 315 10.73 -7.45 13.41
C VAL A 315 10.71 -8.54 14.46
N TYR A 316 10.24 -8.20 15.66
CA TYR A 316 10.14 -9.17 16.74
C TYR A 316 8.99 -10.16 16.50
N CYS A 317 9.18 -11.40 16.97
CA CYS A 317 8.13 -12.40 17.03
C CYS A 317 8.12 -13.06 18.40
N PHE A 318 7.01 -12.94 19.10
CA PHE A 318 6.78 -13.56 20.39
C PHE A 318 5.70 -14.63 20.26
N VAL A 319 5.98 -15.82 20.79
CA VAL A 319 4.99 -16.90 20.91
C VAL A 319 4.74 -17.19 22.38
N ILE A 320 3.52 -16.95 22.83
CA ILE A 320 3.08 -17.17 24.21
C ILE A 320 2.12 -18.35 24.19
N ALA A 321 2.62 -19.50 24.56
CA ALA A 321 1.88 -20.76 24.60
C ALA A 321 2.47 -21.70 25.66
N PRO A 322 1.69 -22.62 26.23
CA PRO A 322 2.21 -23.64 27.16
C PRO A 322 3.35 -24.44 26.51
N ASN A 323 4.41 -24.66 27.29
CA ASN A 323 5.57 -25.47 26.89
C ASN A 323 6.41 -24.90 25.72
N ILE A 324 6.18 -23.70 25.28
CA ILE A 324 7.05 -23.01 24.32
C ILE A 324 8.03 -22.13 25.09
N THR A 325 9.30 -22.51 25.06
CA THR A 325 10.39 -21.81 25.77
C THR A 325 11.35 -21.11 24.79
N LYS A 326 11.29 -21.44 23.50
CA LYS A 326 12.18 -20.89 22.48
C LYS A 326 11.47 -20.87 21.11
N VAL A 327 11.62 -19.78 20.41
CA VAL A 327 11.23 -19.61 19.00
C VAL A 327 12.48 -19.56 18.15
N LYS A 328 12.47 -20.16 16.97
CA LYS A 328 13.57 -20.07 16.00
C LYS A 328 13.43 -18.77 15.22
N GLU A 329 14.57 -18.23 14.80
CA GLU A 329 14.59 -17.18 13.79
C GLU A 329 13.90 -17.64 12.50
N GLY A 330 13.21 -16.74 11.84
CA GLY A 330 12.46 -17.02 10.63
C GLY A 330 12.11 -15.72 9.90
N SER A 331 11.22 -15.81 8.96
CA SER A 331 10.69 -14.66 8.22
C SER A 331 9.15 -14.61 8.33
N LEU A 332 8.53 -13.55 7.85
CA LEU A 332 7.07 -13.34 8.00
C LEU A 332 6.24 -14.50 7.45
N ASN A 333 6.72 -15.20 6.40
CA ASN A 333 6.05 -16.39 5.87
C ASN A 333 6.04 -17.60 6.83
N ASN A 334 6.79 -17.57 7.93
CA ASN A 334 6.76 -18.62 8.96
C ASN A 334 5.68 -18.38 10.01
N ILE A 335 5.00 -17.23 10.01
CA ILE A 335 3.94 -16.92 10.99
C ILE A 335 2.74 -17.84 10.80
N ALA A 336 2.20 -17.96 9.58
CA ALA A 336 1.05 -18.82 9.31
C ALA A 336 1.31 -20.30 9.66
N PRO A 337 2.43 -20.93 9.25
CA PRO A 337 2.79 -22.27 9.69
C PRO A 337 2.93 -22.42 11.22
N THR A 338 3.42 -21.39 11.91
CA THR A 338 3.54 -21.40 13.37
C THR A 338 2.15 -21.41 14.02
N VAL A 339 1.24 -20.58 13.55
CA VAL A 339 -0.15 -20.53 14.03
C VAL A 339 -0.85 -21.88 13.81
N LEU A 340 -0.79 -22.42 12.58
CA LEU A 340 -1.40 -23.72 12.27
C LEU A 340 -0.87 -24.84 13.18
N LYS A 341 0.43 -24.86 13.43
CA LYS A 341 1.04 -25.83 14.34
C LYS A 341 0.55 -25.68 15.79
N LEU A 342 0.39 -24.44 16.27
CA LEU A 342 -0.16 -24.18 17.61
C LEU A 342 -1.63 -24.59 17.71
N MET A 343 -2.38 -24.51 16.62
CA MET A 343 -3.77 -24.96 16.53
C MET A 343 -3.91 -26.48 16.30
N GLY A 344 -2.81 -27.19 16.08
CA GLY A 344 -2.84 -28.62 15.77
C GLY A 344 -3.34 -28.95 14.37
N LEU A 345 -3.27 -28.00 13.45
CA LEU A 345 -3.68 -28.15 12.05
C LEU A 345 -2.49 -28.50 11.14
N ASP A 346 -2.78 -29.19 10.05
CA ASP A 346 -1.80 -29.51 9.03
C ASP A 346 -1.37 -28.24 8.27
N ILE A 347 -0.08 -28.16 7.96
CA ILE A 347 0.48 -27.08 7.14
C ILE A 347 0.37 -27.51 5.68
N PRO A 348 -0.41 -26.80 4.84
CA PRO A 348 -0.50 -27.09 3.41
C PRO A 348 0.87 -27.00 2.73
N LYS A 349 1.03 -27.80 1.67
CA LYS A 349 2.28 -27.82 0.86
C LYS A 349 2.30 -26.67 -0.13
#